data_5fca9c416cb459f0ff0eddc9dde8cccc
#
_entry.id   5fca9c416cb459f0ff0eddc9dde8cccc
#
_cell.length_a   1.000
_cell.length_b   1.000
_cell.length_c   1.000
_cell.angle_alpha   90.00
_cell.angle_beta   90.00
_cell.angle_gamma   90.00
#
_symmetry.space_group_name_H-M   'P 1'
#
loop_
_entity.id
_entity.type
_entity.pdbx_description
1 polymer ?
#
loop_
_entity_poly.entity_id
_entity_poly.type
_entity_poly.pdbx_seq_one_letter_code
_entity_poly.pdbx_strand_id
1 'polypeptide(L)'
;MAKQIDKYALITGASSGIGLEFARQLAQRGYPLIIVSNEDKINDCARQLHEQHHVIVHPLVRDLGTQLAPRELYDYCHAQGWEVEVLVNNAGVYHDRDILNDSEAFTSLILNLHVYTPAMLCYLFGQDMRERKHGYILNVCSVTSKIAGQRLGTYGSTKAFLSSFTRALHIELKPLDINVLDLSPGAVDTGLFNIRPWMTKAGKYLGIITTPQNLVRRGLRALFHGRSKITVPAVFWHILCFIIMLVPTCVLRLVRRLGWF
;
A
#
# COMPACT_ATOMS: atom_id res chain seq x y z
N MET A 1 -31.93 -0.48 8.63
CA MET A 1 -31.25 -1.38 7.66
C MET A 1 -30.05 -0.63 7.11
N ALA A 2 -28.82 -1.14 7.27
CA ALA A 2 -27.67 -0.57 6.63
C ALA A 2 -27.87 -0.66 5.11
N LYS A 3 -27.58 0.43 4.38
CA LYS A 3 -27.66 0.47 2.91
C LYS A 3 -26.66 -0.55 2.39
N GLN A 4 -27.13 -1.57 1.67
CA GLN A 4 -26.26 -2.54 1.03
C GLN A 4 -25.38 -1.81 0.02
N ILE A 5 -24.07 -1.98 0.14
CA ILE A 5 -23.10 -1.41 -0.81
C ILE A 5 -22.93 -2.44 -1.91
N ASP A 6 -23.35 -2.11 -3.12
CA ASP A 6 -23.29 -3.04 -4.28
C ASP A 6 -21.94 -2.92 -5.04
N LYS A 7 -21.09 -1.98 -4.61
CA LYS A 7 -19.79 -1.69 -5.25
C LYS A 7 -18.64 -2.27 -4.44
N TYR A 8 -17.67 -2.81 -5.12
CA TYR A 8 -16.58 -3.58 -4.51
C TYR A 8 -15.43 -2.71 -4.03
N ALA A 9 -14.77 -3.18 -2.97
CA ALA A 9 -13.42 -2.76 -2.63
C ALA A 9 -12.43 -3.84 -3.08
N LEU A 10 -11.44 -3.43 -3.91
CA LEU A 10 -10.36 -4.28 -4.39
C LEU A 10 -9.08 -3.97 -3.60
N ILE A 11 -8.50 -5.01 -2.98
CA ILE A 11 -7.30 -4.88 -2.14
C ILE A 11 -6.22 -5.84 -2.63
N THR A 12 -5.06 -5.31 -3.02
CA THR A 12 -3.90 -6.12 -3.39
C THR A 12 -3.01 -6.43 -2.20
N GLY A 13 -2.40 -7.63 -2.16
CA GLY A 13 -1.57 -8.09 -1.03
C GLY A 13 -2.37 -8.29 0.26
N ALA A 14 -3.59 -8.84 0.14
CA ALA A 14 -4.54 -8.90 1.24
C ALA A 14 -4.48 -10.19 2.08
N SER A 15 -3.47 -11.05 1.88
CA SER A 15 -3.31 -12.30 2.64
C SER A 15 -2.76 -12.08 4.05
N SER A 16 -2.19 -10.90 4.35
CA SER A 16 -1.58 -10.60 5.66
C SER A 16 -1.41 -9.10 5.92
N GLY A 17 -0.97 -8.75 7.13
CA GLY A 17 -0.50 -7.42 7.49
C GLY A 17 -1.49 -6.28 7.22
N ILE A 18 -1.00 -5.24 6.54
CA ILE A 18 -1.77 -4.02 6.23
C ILE A 18 -2.92 -4.34 5.26
N GLY A 19 -2.67 -5.18 4.23
CA GLY A 19 -3.68 -5.52 3.23
C GLY A 19 -4.87 -6.29 3.83
N LEU A 20 -4.62 -7.28 4.68
CA LEU A 20 -5.68 -8.01 5.38
C LEU A 20 -6.47 -7.10 6.33
N GLU A 21 -5.79 -6.16 6.97
CA GLU A 21 -6.46 -5.19 7.83
C GLU A 21 -7.32 -4.20 7.03
N PHE A 22 -6.91 -3.79 5.81
CA PHE A 22 -7.78 -3.04 4.90
C PHE A 22 -9.03 -3.84 4.55
N ALA A 23 -8.87 -5.12 4.18
CA ALA A 23 -10.00 -5.99 3.87
C ALA A 23 -10.97 -6.08 5.06
N ARG A 24 -10.46 -6.29 6.28
CA ARG A 24 -11.28 -6.34 7.50
C ARG A 24 -12.06 -5.05 7.74
N GLN A 25 -11.40 -3.89 7.70
CA GLN A 25 -12.06 -2.62 8.00
C GLN A 25 -13.02 -2.15 6.89
N LEU A 26 -12.81 -2.56 5.63
CA LEU A 26 -13.76 -2.31 4.54
C LEU A 26 -14.95 -3.26 4.63
N ALA A 27 -14.74 -4.54 4.97
CA ALA A 27 -15.82 -5.48 5.30
C ALA A 27 -16.72 -4.98 6.44
N GLN A 28 -16.12 -4.45 7.52
CA GLN A 28 -16.85 -3.82 8.63
C GLN A 28 -17.74 -2.63 8.22
N ARG A 29 -17.41 -1.99 7.08
CA ARG A 29 -18.20 -0.91 6.50
C ARG A 29 -19.27 -1.39 5.53
N GLY A 30 -19.37 -2.71 5.33
CA GLY A 30 -20.35 -3.33 4.44
C GLY A 30 -19.91 -3.44 2.97
N TYR A 31 -18.65 -3.15 2.63
CA TYR A 31 -18.17 -3.36 1.27
C TYR A 31 -18.03 -4.84 0.95
N PRO A 32 -18.60 -5.32 -0.18
CA PRO A 32 -18.17 -6.57 -0.77
C PRO A 32 -16.71 -6.41 -1.25
N LEU A 33 -15.92 -7.48 -1.14
CA LEU A 33 -14.48 -7.43 -1.33
C LEU A 33 -14.00 -8.27 -2.50
N ILE A 34 -12.97 -7.76 -3.18
CA ILE A 34 -12.09 -8.52 -4.07
C ILE A 34 -10.70 -8.46 -3.43
N ILE A 35 -10.20 -9.59 -2.94
CA ILE A 35 -8.91 -9.66 -2.27
C ILE A 35 -7.93 -10.48 -3.10
N VAL A 36 -6.74 -9.90 -3.34
CA VAL A 36 -5.74 -10.46 -4.25
C VAL A 36 -4.43 -10.73 -3.51
N SER A 37 -3.86 -11.92 -3.70
CA SER A 37 -2.52 -12.30 -3.24
C SER A 37 -1.97 -13.43 -4.10
N ASN A 38 -0.65 -13.62 -4.11
CA ASN A 38 0.00 -14.79 -4.69
C ASN A 38 0.04 -16.01 -3.76
N GLU A 39 -0.58 -15.93 -2.59
CA GLU A 39 -0.58 -17.00 -1.56
C GLU A 39 -1.96 -17.63 -1.41
N ASP A 40 -2.04 -18.96 -1.42
CA ASP A 40 -3.30 -19.71 -1.29
C ASP A 40 -4.06 -19.43 0.01
N LYS A 41 -3.37 -18.99 1.07
CA LYS A 41 -4.00 -18.61 2.33
C LYS A 41 -5.02 -17.47 2.19
N ILE A 42 -5.05 -16.77 1.05
CA ILE A 42 -6.06 -15.74 0.77
C ILE A 42 -7.49 -16.32 0.80
N ASN A 43 -7.65 -17.63 0.46
CA ASN A 43 -8.92 -18.30 0.52
C ASN A 43 -9.45 -18.45 1.95
N ASP A 44 -8.57 -18.74 2.91
CA ASP A 44 -8.92 -18.79 4.33
C ASP A 44 -9.25 -17.41 4.88
N CYS A 45 -8.49 -16.38 4.46
CA CYS A 45 -8.80 -14.99 4.80
C CYS A 45 -10.19 -14.60 4.30
N ALA A 46 -10.56 -14.98 3.08
CA ALA A 46 -11.88 -14.69 2.50
C ALA A 46 -13.00 -15.33 3.32
N ARG A 47 -12.85 -16.61 3.68
CA ARG A 47 -13.83 -17.34 4.49
C ARG A 47 -14.03 -16.66 5.85
N GLN A 48 -12.94 -16.35 6.55
CA GLN A 48 -12.99 -15.67 7.85
C GLN A 48 -13.66 -14.29 7.77
N LEU A 49 -13.34 -13.50 6.74
CA LEU A 49 -13.95 -12.18 6.53
C LEU A 49 -15.45 -12.30 6.25
N HIS A 50 -15.85 -13.26 5.42
CA HIS A 50 -17.27 -13.54 5.15
C HIS A 50 -18.03 -13.93 6.43
N GLU A 51 -17.51 -14.88 7.19
CA GLU A 51 -18.10 -15.35 8.45
C GLU A 51 -18.23 -14.25 9.50
N GLN A 52 -17.22 -13.37 9.63
CA GLN A 52 -17.19 -12.31 10.62
C GLN A 52 -18.03 -11.09 10.28
N HIS A 53 -18.18 -10.77 9.01
CA HIS A 53 -18.77 -9.49 8.57
C HIS A 53 -19.98 -9.65 7.65
N HIS A 54 -20.31 -10.87 7.24
CA HIS A 54 -21.45 -11.21 6.37
C HIS A 54 -21.47 -10.44 5.04
N VAL A 55 -20.29 -10.12 4.49
CA VAL A 55 -20.12 -9.51 3.17
C VAL A 55 -19.64 -10.56 2.15
N ILE A 56 -19.89 -10.30 0.89
CA ILE A 56 -19.34 -11.13 -0.20
C ILE A 56 -17.82 -10.87 -0.28
N VAL A 57 -17.01 -11.93 -0.36
CA VAL A 57 -15.55 -11.83 -0.51
C VAL A 57 -15.10 -12.77 -1.61
N HIS A 58 -14.48 -12.21 -2.64
CA HIS A 58 -13.88 -12.94 -3.76
C HIS A 58 -12.36 -13.01 -3.60
N PRO A 59 -11.79 -14.15 -3.19
CA PRO A 59 -10.35 -14.35 -3.16
C PRO A 59 -9.83 -14.64 -4.57
N LEU A 60 -8.72 -13.98 -4.93
CA LEU A 60 -8.03 -14.22 -6.19
C LEU A 60 -6.54 -14.54 -5.90
N VAL A 61 -6.14 -15.77 -6.17
CA VAL A 61 -4.73 -16.17 -6.12
C VAL A 61 -4.08 -15.74 -7.42
N ARG A 62 -3.31 -14.64 -7.40
CA ARG A 62 -2.64 -14.07 -8.58
C ARG A 62 -1.31 -13.43 -8.20
N ASP A 63 -0.29 -13.69 -9.00
CA ASP A 63 0.97 -12.96 -8.93
C ASP A 63 0.85 -11.64 -9.70
N LEU A 64 0.94 -10.53 -8.97
CA LEU A 64 0.91 -9.18 -9.53
C LEU A 64 2.29 -8.64 -9.92
N GLY A 65 3.35 -9.45 -9.83
CA GLY A 65 4.72 -9.09 -10.18
C GLY A 65 5.04 -9.15 -11.67
N THR A 66 4.06 -9.40 -12.54
CA THR A 66 4.23 -9.44 -14.00
C THR A 66 3.59 -8.24 -14.69
N GLN A 67 4.06 -7.90 -15.90
CA GLN A 67 3.49 -6.77 -16.65
C GLN A 67 2.06 -7.03 -17.16
N LEU A 68 1.65 -8.28 -17.35
CA LEU A 68 0.31 -8.61 -17.81
C LEU A 68 -0.71 -8.59 -16.66
N ALA A 69 -0.27 -8.86 -15.44
CA ALA A 69 -1.14 -9.08 -14.28
C ALA A 69 -2.16 -7.95 -14.00
N PRO A 70 -1.83 -6.65 -14.05
CA PRO A 70 -2.82 -5.60 -13.80
C PRO A 70 -3.92 -5.58 -14.86
N ARG A 71 -3.60 -5.83 -16.14
CA ARG A 71 -4.59 -5.92 -17.20
C ARG A 71 -5.50 -7.15 -17.01
N GLU A 72 -4.92 -8.30 -16.77
CA GLU A 72 -5.66 -9.54 -16.53
C GLU A 72 -6.58 -9.44 -15.30
N LEU A 73 -6.14 -8.77 -14.23
CA LEU A 73 -6.98 -8.56 -13.05
C LEU A 73 -8.16 -7.63 -13.37
N TYR A 74 -7.92 -6.54 -14.09
CA TYR A 74 -8.96 -5.61 -14.50
C TYR A 74 -9.98 -6.30 -15.41
N ASP A 75 -9.53 -6.97 -16.47
CA ASP A 75 -10.39 -7.66 -17.43
C ASP A 75 -11.22 -8.76 -16.75
N TYR A 76 -10.63 -9.47 -15.78
CA TYR A 76 -11.35 -10.45 -14.98
C TYR A 76 -12.46 -9.80 -14.14
N CYS A 77 -12.17 -8.72 -13.42
CA CYS A 77 -13.19 -8.00 -12.64
C CYS A 77 -14.32 -7.47 -13.54
N HIS A 78 -13.96 -6.93 -14.69
CA HIS A 78 -14.92 -6.41 -15.66
C HIS A 78 -15.81 -7.51 -16.24
N ALA A 79 -15.25 -8.68 -16.58
CA ALA A 79 -15.99 -9.84 -17.07
C ALA A 79 -16.97 -10.41 -16.03
N GLN A 80 -16.69 -10.25 -14.73
CA GLN A 80 -17.60 -10.62 -13.65
C GLN A 80 -18.68 -9.56 -13.37
N GLY A 81 -18.62 -8.39 -14.00
CA GLY A 81 -19.51 -7.27 -13.72
C GLY A 81 -19.24 -6.59 -12.36
N TRP A 82 -18.04 -6.73 -11.81
CA TRP A 82 -17.70 -6.16 -10.50
C TRP A 82 -17.28 -4.69 -10.63
N GLU A 83 -18.14 -3.78 -10.19
CA GLU A 83 -17.82 -2.35 -10.14
C GLU A 83 -16.92 -2.05 -8.94
N VAL A 84 -15.66 -1.71 -9.18
CA VAL A 84 -14.69 -1.37 -8.13
C VAL A 84 -14.82 0.11 -7.78
N GLU A 85 -15.35 0.42 -6.59
CA GLU A 85 -15.44 1.78 -6.04
C GLU A 85 -14.20 2.17 -5.24
N VAL A 86 -13.60 1.21 -4.51
CA VAL A 86 -12.40 1.43 -3.69
C VAL A 86 -11.26 0.56 -4.19
N LEU A 87 -10.19 1.18 -4.68
CA LEU A 87 -8.94 0.48 -5.04
C LEU A 87 -7.88 0.72 -3.98
N VAL A 88 -7.36 -0.35 -3.38
CA VAL A 88 -6.24 -0.31 -2.42
C VAL A 88 -5.03 -1.03 -3.00
N ASN A 89 -4.07 -0.28 -3.52
CA ASN A 89 -2.77 -0.78 -3.96
C ASN A 89 -1.85 -0.91 -2.75
N ASN A 90 -1.76 -2.14 -2.20
CA ASN A 90 -0.97 -2.46 -1.02
C ASN A 90 0.08 -3.54 -1.28
N ALA A 91 -0.10 -4.41 -2.28
CA ALA A 91 0.87 -5.46 -2.60
C ALA A 91 2.30 -4.91 -2.68
N GLY A 92 3.24 -5.61 -2.07
CA GLY A 92 4.62 -5.17 -2.06
C GLY A 92 5.55 -6.16 -1.39
N VAL A 93 6.83 -6.07 -1.74
CA VAL A 93 7.92 -6.85 -1.21
C VAL A 93 9.03 -5.94 -0.69
N TYR A 94 9.83 -6.45 0.23
CA TYR A 94 11.00 -5.74 0.74
C TYR A 94 12.20 -6.69 0.82
N HIS A 95 13.36 -6.19 0.41
CA HIS A 95 14.61 -6.90 0.54
C HIS A 95 15.65 -5.93 1.13
N ASP A 96 16.33 -6.34 2.19
CA ASP A 96 17.36 -5.56 2.87
C ASP A 96 18.72 -5.83 2.23
N ARG A 97 18.92 -5.29 1.02
CA ARG A 97 20.18 -5.46 0.24
C ARG A 97 20.56 -4.18 -0.47
N ASP A 98 21.84 -4.03 -0.76
CA ASP A 98 22.34 -3.01 -1.69
C ASP A 98 21.86 -3.36 -3.11
N ILE A 99 21.60 -2.33 -3.93
CA ILE A 99 21.01 -2.46 -5.28
C ILE A 99 21.76 -3.49 -6.15
N LEU A 100 23.10 -3.44 -6.15
CA LEU A 100 23.91 -4.32 -7.00
C LEU A 100 24.08 -5.74 -6.42
N ASN A 101 23.58 -6.00 -5.21
CA ASN A 101 23.60 -7.32 -4.57
C ASN A 101 22.24 -8.04 -4.69
N ASP A 102 21.24 -7.40 -5.25
CA ASP A 102 19.97 -8.03 -5.58
C ASP A 102 20.08 -8.83 -6.89
N SER A 103 19.21 -9.84 -7.04
CA SER A 103 19.10 -10.55 -8.31
C SER A 103 18.29 -9.71 -9.33
N GLU A 104 18.55 -9.97 -10.62
CA GLU A 104 17.77 -9.38 -11.72
C GLU A 104 16.27 -9.72 -11.56
N ALA A 105 15.96 -10.97 -11.19
CA ALA A 105 14.59 -11.42 -10.96
C ALA A 105 13.89 -10.61 -9.84
N PHE A 106 14.56 -10.37 -8.72
CA PHE A 106 14.00 -9.56 -7.64
C PHE A 106 13.88 -8.08 -8.04
N THR A 107 14.86 -7.55 -8.76
CA THR A 107 14.79 -6.17 -9.27
C THR A 107 13.62 -5.98 -10.22
N SER A 108 13.38 -6.92 -11.14
CA SER A 108 12.22 -6.91 -12.02
C SER A 108 10.90 -7.06 -11.24
N LEU A 109 10.85 -7.97 -10.28
CA LEU A 109 9.68 -8.18 -9.43
C LEU A 109 9.28 -6.90 -8.67
N ILE A 110 10.24 -6.26 -7.99
CA ILE A 110 9.94 -5.07 -7.18
C ILE A 110 9.52 -3.87 -8.05
N LEU A 111 10.11 -3.71 -9.24
CA LEU A 111 9.72 -2.66 -10.18
C LEU A 111 8.31 -2.90 -10.72
N ASN A 112 8.00 -4.12 -11.12
CA ASN A 112 6.66 -4.47 -11.57
C ASN A 112 5.62 -4.27 -10.45
N LEU A 113 5.87 -4.82 -9.28
CA LEU A 113 4.89 -4.85 -8.18
C LEU A 113 4.68 -3.48 -7.53
N HIS A 114 5.72 -2.64 -7.44
CA HIS A 114 5.64 -1.34 -6.75
C HIS A 114 5.44 -0.13 -7.66
N VAL A 115 5.75 -0.27 -8.96
CA VAL A 115 5.70 0.84 -9.93
C VAL A 115 4.65 0.56 -10.99
N TYR A 116 4.89 -0.48 -11.80
CA TYR A 116 4.05 -0.75 -12.96
C TYR A 116 2.62 -1.15 -12.58
N THR A 117 2.48 -2.15 -11.72
CA THR A 117 1.17 -2.68 -11.33
C THR A 117 0.26 -1.63 -10.68
N PRO A 118 0.66 -0.90 -9.64
CA PRO A 118 -0.22 0.12 -9.06
C PRO A 118 -0.53 1.26 -10.02
N ALA A 119 0.42 1.67 -10.88
CA ALA A 119 0.18 2.70 -11.89
C ALA A 119 -0.87 2.23 -12.93
N MET A 120 -0.75 0.99 -13.40
CA MET A 120 -1.71 0.42 -14.35
C MET A 120 -3.08 0.16 -13.75
N LEU A 121 -3.16 -0.33 -12.50
CA LEU A 121 -4.44 -0.49 -11.81
C LEU A 121 -5.12 0.86 -11.58
N CYS A 122 -4.37 1.89 -11.18
CA CYS A 122 -4.89 3.25 -11.07
C CYS A 122 -5.40 3.77 -12.42
N TYR A 123 -4.68 3.50 -13.51
CA TYR A 123 -5.10 3.91 -14.86
C TYR A 123 -6.39 3.19 -15.28
N LEU A 124 -6.44 1.87 -15.15
CA LEU A 124 -7.56 1.06 -15.63
C LEU A 124 -8.85 1.33 -14.84
N PHE A 125 -8.82 1.13 -13.52
CA PHE A 125 -9.98 1.39 -12.67
C PHE A 125 -10.30 2.88 -12.55
N GLY A 126 -9.27 3.75 -12.68
CA GLY A 126 -9.44 5.20 -12.72
C GLY A 126 -10.25 5.69 -13.92
N GLN A 127 -10.18 5.00 -15.09
CA GLN A 127 -11.03 5.32 -16.23
C GLN A 127 -12.51 5.09 -15.89
N ASP A 128 -12.85 3.93 -15.31
CA ASP A 128 -14.23 3.64 -14.89
C ASP A 128 -14.72 4.63 -13.82
N MET A 129 -13.85 4.95 -12.85
CA MET A 129 -14.15 5.95 -11.83
C MET A 129 -14.38 7.34 -12.44
N ARG A 130 -13.61 7.71 -13.47
CA ARG A 130 -13.76 8.97 -14.19
C ARG A 130 -15.12 9.06 -14.92
N GLU A 131 -15.53 7.99 -15.59
CA GLU A 131 -16.82 7.93 -16.29
C GLU A 131 -18.00 8.13 -15.34
N ARG A 132 -17.97 7.45 -14.18
CA ARG A 132 -19.04 7.59 -13.16
C ARG A 132 -18.89 8.78 -12.23
N LYS A 133 -17.77 9.54 -12.34
CA LYS A 133 -17.43 10.69 -11.49
C LYS A 133 -17.47 10.36 -9.98
N HIS A 134 -17.00 9.20 -9.63
CA HIS A 134 -16.97 8.73 -8.25
C HIS A 134 -15.97 7.58 -8.06
N GLY A 135 -15.19 7.63 -6.99
CA GLY A 135 -14.29 6.54 -6.62
C GLY A 135 -13.23 6.92 -5.60
N TYR A 136 -12.54 5.90 -5.13
CA TYR A 136 -11.51 6.01 -4.10
C TYR A 136 -10.29 5.19 -4.47
N ILE A 137 -9.12 5.81 -4.50
CA ILE A 137 -7.83 5.14 -4.76
C ILE A 137 -6.90 5.38 -3.59
N LEU A 138 -6.36 4.33 -2.99
CA LEU A 138 -5.36 4.40 -1.94
C LEU A 138 -4.11 3.63 -2.35
N ASN A 139 -2.98 4.33 -2.39
CA ASN A 139 -1.68 3.73 -2.63
C ASN A 139 -0.88 3.68 -1.32
N VAL A 140 -0.45 2.47 -0.92
CA VAL A 140 0.42 2.29 0.25
C VAL A 140 1.86 2.58 -0.16
N CYS A 141 2.28 3.82 0.12
CA CYS A 141 3.62 4.33 -0.10
C CYS A 141 4.56 3.99 1.08
N SER A 142 5.46 4.86 1.46
CA SER A 142 6.32 4.73 2.63
C SER A 142 6.95 6.08 2.99
N VAL A 143 7.36 6.27 4.25
CA VAL A 143 8.22 7.39 4.63
C VAL A 143 9.58 7.35 3.94
N THR A 144 10.06 6.15 3.54
CA THR A 144 11.30 5.97 2.78
C THR A 144 11.26 6.61 1.39
N SER A 145 10.07 6.97 0.88
CA SER A 145 9.90 7.74 -0.36
C SER A 145 10.61 9.11 -0.33
N LYS A 146 11.00 9.59 0.83
CA LYS A 146 11.65 10.90 1.02
C LYS A 146 13.16 10.81 1.27
N ILE A 147 13.69 9.61 1.46
CA ILE A 147 15.10 9.43 1.86
C ILE A 147 15.80 8.48 0.90
N ALA A 148 17.01 8.87 0.49
CA ALA A 148 17.94 7.96 -0.18
C ALA A 148 18.79 7.30 0.91
N GLY A 149 18.65 5.99 1.08
CA GLY A 149 19.37 5.24 2.10
C GLY A 149 20.04 3.99 1.53
N GLN A 150 21.11 3.57 2.19
CA GLN A 150 21.73 2.29 1.90
C GLN A 150 20.71 1.17 2.17
N ARG A 151 20.76 0.07 1.38
CA ARG A 151 19.85 -1.09 1.48
C ARG A 151 18.35 -0.79 1.30
N LEU A 152 18.02 0.50 1.10
CA LEU A 152 16.68 0.99 0.78
C LEU A 152 16.56 1.49 -0.67
N GLY A 153 17.64 1.42 -1.45
CA GLY A 153 17.76 2.11 -2.74
C GLY A 153 16.61 1.78 -3.69
N THR A 154 16.43 0.52 -4.07
CA THR A 154 15.34 0.12 -4.98
C THR A 154 13.97 0.34 -4.33
N TYR A 155 13.78 -0.13 -3.10
CA TYR A 155 12.51 0.02 -2.39
C TYR A 155 12.11 1.49 -2.21
N GLY A 156 13.00 2.32 -1.67
CA GLY A 156 12.73 3.75 -1.46
C GLY A 156 12.42 4.48 -2.76
N SER A 157 13.17 4.18 -3.83
CA SER A 157 12.95 4.77 -5.15
C SER A 157 11.59 4.38 -5.75
N THR A 158 11.16 3.12 -5.63
CA THR A 158 9.83 2.71 -6.09
C THR A 158 8.72 3.39 -5.29
N LYS A 159 8.89 3.54 -3.98
CA LYS A 159 7.93 4.26 -3.13
C LYS A 159 7.95 5.78 -3.37
N ALA A 160 9.08 6.36 -3.79
CA ALA A 160 9.16 7.76 -4.23
C ALA A 160 8.37 7.98 -5.52
N PHE A 161 8.54 7.09 -6.52
CA PHE A 161 7.71 7.10 -7.72
C PHE A 161 6.22 7.06 -7.36
N LEU A 162 5.80 6.05 -6.58
CA LEU A 162 4.39 5.86 -6.24
C LEU A 162 3.81 7.05 -5.47
N SER A 163 4.58 7.66 -4.55
CA SER A 163 4.15 8.85 -3.80
C SER A 163 3.96 10.06 -4.72
N SER A 164 4.89 10.30 -5.67
CA SER A 164 4.80 11.39 -6.64
C SER A 164 3.64 11.17 -7.61
N PHE A 165 3.51 9.96 -8.16
CA PHE A 165 2.42 9.55 -9.05
C PHE A 165 1.05 9.72 -8.37
N THR A 166 0.90 9.24 -7.14
CA THR A 166 -0.35 9.36 -6.38
C THR A 166 -0.77 10.81 -6.17
N ARG A 167 0.21 11.68 -5.91
CA ARG A 167 -0.06 13.11 -5.73
C ARG A 167 -0.51 13.77 -7.03
N ALA A 168 0.12 13.45 -8.17
CA ALA A 168 -0.29 13.95 -9.48
C ALA A 168 -1.72 13.48 -9.79
N LEU A 169 -1.98 12.19 -9.62
CA LEU A 169 -3.29 11.59 -9.85
C LEU A 169 -4.39 12.21 -8.96
N HIS A 170 -4.07 12.55 -7.70
CA HIS A 170 -5.01 13.27 -6.82
C HIS A 170 -5.41 14.62 -7.41
N ILE A 171 -4.44 15.38 -7.94
CA ILE A 171 -4.71 16.71 -8.53
C ILE A 171 -5.59 16.57 -9.76
N GLU A 172 -5.33 15.58 -10.62
CA GLU A 172 -6.08 15.34 -11.85
C GLU A 172 -7.51 14.86 -11.59
N LEU A 173 -7.70 13.98 -10.61
CA LEU A 173 -9.00 13.33 -10.39
C LEU A 173 -9.88 14.04 -9.35
N LYS A 174 -9.32 14.93 -8.53
CA LYS A 174 -10.08 15.65 -7.50
C LYS A 174 -11.28 16.46 -8.05
N PRO A 175 -11.18 17.13 -9.22
CA PRO A 175 -12.32 17.83 -9.82
C PRO A 175 -13.46 16.90 -10.27
N LEU A 176 -13.20 15.59 -10.35
CA LEU A 176 -14.15 14.56 -10.78
C LEU A 176 -14.76 13.78 -9.61
N ASP A 177 -14.65 14.29 -8.38
CA ASP A 177 -15.10 13.63 -7.13
C ASP A 177 -14.47 12.24 -6.88
N ILE A 178 -13.22 12.08 -7.36
CA ILE A 178 -12.44 10.88 -7.10
C ILE A 178 -11.35 11.21 -6.09
N ASN A 179 -11.37 10.54 -4.95
CA ASN A 179 -10.41 10.74 -3.88
C ASN A 179 -9.21 9.81 -4.04
N VAL A 180 -8.02 10.39 -4.14
CA VAL A 180 -6.76 9.61 -4.26
C VAL A 180 -5.87 9.93 -3.07
N LEU A 181 -5.39 8.91 -2.35
CA LEU A 181 -4.60 9.05 -1.12
C LEU A 181 -3.23 8.38 -1.23
N ASP A 182 -2.17 9.12 -0.95
CA ASP A 182 -0.86 8.61 -0.56
C ASP A 182 -0.88 8.28 0.94
N LEU A 183 -0.97 6.99 1.28
CA LEU A 183 -0.74 6.53 2.65
C LEU A 183 0.74 6.17 2.81
N SER A 184 1.49 7.02 3.53
CA SER A 184 2.92 6.83 3.77
C SER A 184 3.15 6.34 5.22
N PRO A 185 3.15 5.01 5.47
CA PRO A 185 3.48 4.48 6.78
C PRO A 185 4.96 4.68 7.11
N GLY A 186 5.22 4.92 8.40
CA GLY A 186 6.52 4.67 9.02
C GLY A 186 6.69 3.18 9.32
N ALA A 187 7.32 2.86 10.46
CA ALA A 187 7.40 1.48 10.90
C ALA A 187 6.03 0.96 11.35
N VAL A 188 5.62 -0.20 10.81
CA VAL A 188 4.37 -0.89 11.13
C VAL A 188 4.68 -2.31 11.57
N ASP A 189 4.00 -2.75 12.61
CA ASP A 189 4.15 -4.10 13.16
C ASP A 189 3.42 -5.13 12.28
N THR A 190 4.06 -5.54 11.17
CA THR A 190 3.48 -6.46 10.18
C THR A 190 4.36 -7.67 9.87
N GLY A 191 5.56 -7.77 10.45
CA GLY A 191 6.54 -8.78 10.08
C GLY A 191 7.31 -8.51 8.76
N LEU A 192 6.97 -7.47 8.01
CA LEU A 192 7.68 -7.09 6.77
C LEU A 192 9.15 -6.71 7.06
N PHE A 193 9.38 -6.00 8.16
CA PHE A 193 10.70 -5.69 8.69
C PHE A 193 10.95 -6.58 9.90
N ASN A 194 12.00 -7.38 9.88
CA ASN A 194 12.34 -8.35 10.94
C ASN A 194 12.83 -7.62 12.22
N ILE A 195 11.95 -6.81 12.82
CA ILE A 195 12.26 -6.00 14.01
C ILE A 195 12.19 -6.91 15.25
N ARG A 196 13.22 -6.84 16.10
CA ARG A 196 13.26 -7.62 17.35
C ARG A 196 12.04 -7.29 18.25
N PRO A 197 11.40 -8.26 18.89
CA PRO A 197 10.15 -8.06 19.66
C PRO A 197 10.23 -6.95 20.72
N TRP A 198 11.36 -6.82 21.43
CA TRP A 198 11.56 -5.77 22.43
C TRP A 198 11.61 -4.37 21.80
N MET A 199 12.23 -4.23 20.61
CA MET A 199 12.27 -2.95 19.87
C MET A 199 10.88 -2.58 19.36
N THR A 200 10.08 -3.56 18.94
CA THR A 200 8.69 -3.33 18.54
C THR A 200 7.87 -2.80 19.71
N LYS A 201 8.01 -3.39 20.91
CA LYS A 201 7.32 -2.95 22.12
C LYS A 201 7.72 -1.54 22.52
N ALA A 202 9.01 -1.25 22.58
CA ALA A 202 9.55 0.08 22.88
C ALA A 202 9.12 1.12 21.83
N GLY A 203 9.21 0.78 20.54
CA GLY A 203 8.82 1.66 19.44
C GLY A 203 7.32 1.99 19.42
N LYS A 204 6.45 1.06 19.83
CA LYS A 204 5.02 1.33 20.02
C LYS A 204 4.78 2.30 21.18
N TYR A 205 5.45 2.09 22.31
CA TYR A 205 5.35 2.97 23.47
C TYR A 205 5.79 4.41 23.15
N LEU A 206 6.86 4.57 22.38
CA LEU A 206 7.38 5.86 21.93
C LEU A 206 6.60 6.46 20.74
N GLY A 207 5.58 5.78 20.22
CA GLY A 207 4.82 6.26 19.06
C GLY A 207 5.60 6.26 17.74
N ILE A 208 6.71 5.51 17.65
CA ILE A 208 7.55 5.35 16.45
C ILE A 208 6.99 4.25 15.54
N ILE A 209 6.48 3.17 16.16
CA ILE A 209 5.87 2.03 15.46
C ILE A 209 4.36 2.09 15.67
N THR A 210 3.61 1.94 14.59
CA THR A 210 2.14 1.86 14.64
C THR A 210 1.64 0.44 14.41
N THR A 211 0.38 0.18 14.80
CA THR A 211 -0.29 -1.08 14.47
C THR A 211 -0.98 -0.99 13.11
N PRO A 212 -1.17 -2.11 12.38
CA PRO A 212 -1.96 -2.14 11.16
C PRO A 212 -3.37 -1.53 11.35
N GLN A 213 -4.03 -1.84 12.47
CA GLN A 213 -5.37 -1.35 12.80
C GLN A 213 -5.44 0.17 12.86
N ASN A 214 -4.48 0.80 13.53
CA ASN A 214 -4.44 2.25 13.65
C ASN A 214 -4.08 2.91 12.32
N LEU A 215 -3.10 2.34 11.58
CA LEU A 215 -2.70 2.82 10.26
C LEU A 215 -3.88 2.83 9.30
N VAL A 216 -4.55 1.69 9.15
CA VAL A 216 -5.66 1.50 8.21
C VAL A 216 -6.85 2.38 8.57
N ARG A 217 -7.23 2.43 9.86
CA ARG A 217 -8.32 3.30 10.33
C ARG A 217 -8.08 4.76 9.95
N ARG A 218 -6.85 5.26 10.14
CA ARG A 218 -6.49 6.64 9.76
C ARG A 218 -6.42 6.81 8.26
N GLY A 219 -5.92 5.79 7.53
CA GLY A 219 -5.87 5.76 6.07
C GLY A 219 -7.25 5.87 5.44
N LEU A 220 -8.17 5.00 5.82
CA LEU A 220 -9.54 5.01 5.30
C LEU A 220 -10.27 6.30 5.67
N ARG A 221 -10.11 6.79 6.91
CA ARG A 221 -10.68 8.08 7.30
C ARG A 221 -10.17 9.21 6.41
N ALA A 222 -8.88 9.26 6.14
CA ALA A 222 -8.29 10.29 5.28
C ALA A 222 -8.76 10.18 3.83
N LEU A 223 -8.86 8.95 3.29
CA LEU A 223 -9.34 8.67 1.94
C LEU A 223 -10.76 9.19 1.73
N PHE A 224 -11.68 8.76 2.61
CA PHE A 224 -13.09 9.16 2.51
C PHE A 224 -13.34 10.65 2.78
N HIS A 225 -12.40 11.35 3.47
CA HIS A 225 -12.44 12.81 3.63
C HIS A 225 -11.66 13.57 2.53
N GLY A 226 -11.21 12.88 1.48
CA GLY A 226 -10.57 13.49 0.32
C GLY A 226 -9.20 14.12 0.58
N ARG A 227 -8.42 13.61 1.55
CA ARG A 227 -7.04 14.02 1.77
C ARG A 227 -6.12 13.42 0.71
N SER A 228 -5.11 14.18 0.28
CA SER A 228 -4.15 13.72 -0.74
C SER A 228 -3.02 12.86 -0.16
N LYS A 229 -2.63 13.11 1.10
CA LYS A 229 -1.51 12.40 1.76
C LYS A 229 -1.66 12.37 3.27
N ILE A 230 -1.30 11.24 3.87
CA ILE A 230 -1.06 11.13 5.30
C ILE A 230 0.19 10.28 5.60
N THR A 231 0.91 10.65 6.66
CA THR A 231 2.00 9.84 7.23
C THR A 231 1.59 9.35 8.62
N VAL A 232 1.84 8.07 8.93
CA VAL A 232 1.44 7.47 10.21
C VAL A 232 2.55 6.56 10.76
N PRO A 233 3.04 6.83 11.98
CA PRO A 233 2.87 8.03 12.80
C PRO A 233 3.55 9.26 12.18
N ALA A 234 2.95 10.44 12.36
CA ALA A 234 3.37 11.61 11.57
C ALA A 234 4.62 12.32 12.12
N VAL A 235 4.58 12.74 13.39
CA VAL A 235 5.55 13.72 13.93
C VAL A 235 6.99 13.19 13.88
N PHE A 236 7.23 12.04 14.50
CA PHE A 236 8.57 11.44 14.54
C PHE A 236 9.17 11.25 13.14
N TRP A 237 8.41 10.64 12.22
CA TRP A 237 8.90 10.34 10.88
C TRP A 237 9.10 11.57 10.01
N HIS A 238 8.31 12.64 10.19
CA HIS A 238 8.57 13.90 9.50
C HIS A 238 9.89 14.53 9.97
N ILE A 239 10.12 14.58 11.28
CA ILE A 239 11.34 15.13 11.85
C ILE A 239 12.56 14.30 11.41
N LEU A 240 12.49 12.96 11.53
CA LEU A 240 13.58 12.07 11.16
C LEU A 240 13.91 12.17 9.67
N CYS A 241 12.92 12.14 8.78
CA CYS A 241 13.14 12.30 7.34
C CYS A 241 13.77 13.66 7.03
N PHE A 242 13.29 14.72 7.66
CA PHE A 242 13.87 16.08 7.49
C PHE A 242 15.33 16.12 7.90
N ILE A 243 15.67 15.54 9.06
CA ILE A 243 17.08 15.48 9.53
C ILE A 243 17.93 14.68 8.53
N ILE A 244 17.46 13.50 8.10
CA ILE A 244 18.22 12.66 7.15
C ILE A 244 18.44 13.38 5.81
N MET A 245 17.45 14.12 5.32
CA MET A 245 17.58 14.91 4.08
C MET A 245 18.63 16.02 4.18
N LEU A 246 18.89 16.53 5.37
CA LEU A 246 19.91 17.56 5.62
C LEU A 246 21.32 16.96 5.77
N VAL A 247 21.44 15.63 5.96
CA VAL A 247 22.76 14.99 6.13
C VAL A 247 23.48 14.95 4.79
N PRO A 248 24.66 15.58 4.66
CA PRO A 248 25.45 15.52 3.44
C PRO A 248 25.83 14.08 3.08
N THR A 249 25.87 13.76 1.79
CA THR A 249 26.23 12.41 1.30
C THR A 249 27.63 11.95 1.75
N CYS A 250 28.55 12.88 1.99
CA CYS A 250 29.88 12.56 2.55
C CYS A 250 29.79 11.98 3.98
N VAL A 251 28.85 12.47 4.79
CA VAL A 251 28.61 11.95 6.15
C VAL A 251 27.99 10.56 6.07
N LEU A 252 27.03 10.34 5.18
CA LEU A 252 26.44 9.01 4.94
C LEU A 252 27.51 7.99 4.50
N ARG A 253 28.47 8.42 3.64
CA ARG A 253 29.63 7.59 3.24
C ARG A 253 30.54 7.26 4.41
N LEU A 254 30.78 8.23 5.30
CA LEU A 254 31.63 8.03 6.48
C LEU A 254 30.98 7.02 7.45
N VAL A 255 29.70 7.19 7.75
CA VAL A 255 28.91 6.28 8.61
C VAL A 255 28.95 4.85 8.07
N ARG A 256 28.83 4.69 6.74
CA ARG A 256 29.00 3.39 6.08
C ARG A 256 30.39 2.78 6.32
N ARG A 257 31.47 3.58 6.21
CA ARG A 257 32.85 3.11 6.44
C ARG A 257 33.08 2.66 7.88
N LEU A 258 32.34 3.23 8.83
CA LEU A 258 32.39 2.87 10.25
C LEU A 258 31.55 1.64 10.61
N GLY A 259 30.85 1.03 9.65
CA GLY A 259 30.04 -0.18 9.88
C GLY A 259 28.77 0.01 10.71
N TRP A 260 28.26 1.24 10.76
CA TRP A 260 27.08 1.59 11.57
C TRP A 260 25.74 1.31 10.84
N PHE A 261 25.82 0.89 9.59
CA PHE A 261 24.68 0.47 8.76
C PHE A 261 25.10 -0.70 7.87
#